data_2f5a74c27904e181a4d0ac43337c1889
#
_entry.id   2f5a74c27904e181a4d0ac43337c1889
#
_cell.length_a   1.000
_cell.length_b   1.000
_cell.length_c   1.000
_cell.angle_alpha   90.00
_cell.angle_beta   90.00
_cell.angle_gamma   90.00
#
_symmetry.space_group_name_H-M   'P 1'
#
loop_
_entity.id
_entity.type
_entity.pdbx_description
1 polymer ?
#
loop_
_entity_poly.entity_id
_entity_poly.type
_entity_poly.pdbx_seq_one_letter_code
_entity_poly.pdbx_strand_id
1 'polypeptide(L)'
;MQSSHLCYTEDTKKKKQESEIKLLETAQKYYKEQNYNCAECILHACNEVYGLNLDEEHMRMMAVFGGGMYVGSTCGALVGCACALSKMVTKDRAHLETDTVPPAIRLLYRNFNQTLNGTQCTQLKVQHHHPEERCWKTVSLACEAMDKTVQELSEKGIIHEQYTRNI
;
A
#
# COMPACT_ATOMS: atom_id res chain seq x y z
N MET A 1 26.87 -1.11 29.09
CA MET A 1 25.74 -0.33 28.50
C MET A 1 25.64 -0.53 26.96
N GLN A 2 25.84 -1.76 26.45
CA GLN A 2 25.74 -2.05 25.00
C GLN A 2 24.65 -3.06 24.63
N SER A 3 23.87 -3.55 25.61
CA SER A 3 22.87 -4.61 25.37
C SER A 3 21.48 -4.11 24.92
N SER A 4 21.14 -2.85 25.19
CA SER A 4 19.80 -2.31 24.90
C SER A 4 19.59 -1.89 23.42
N HIS A 5 20.67 -1.58 22.70
CA HIS A 5 20.57 -1.14 21.28
C HIS A 5 20.39 -2.33 20.32
N LEU A 6 20.95 -3.50 20.62
CA LEU A 6 20.82 -4.70 19.79
C LEU A 6 19.41 -5.31 19.88
N CYS A 7 18.82 -5.32 21.08
CA CYS A 7 17.48 -5.86 21.30
C CYS A 7 16.39 -5.03 20.57
N TYR A 8 16.52 -3.71 20.59
CA TYR A 8 15.58 -2.80 19.90
C TYR A 8 15.60 -2.98 18.37
N THR A 9 16.75 -3.28 17.78
CA THR A 9 16.88 -3.48 16.31
C THR A 9 16.34 -4.83 15.83
N GLU A 10 16.42 -5.89 16.63
CA GLU A 10 15.87 -7.21 16.29
C GLU A 10 14.34 -7.24 16.37
N ASP A 11 13.76 -6.65 17.42
CA ASP A 11 12.31 -6.55 17.57
C ASP A 11 11.68 -5.70 16.44
N THR A 12 12.36 -4.63 16.03
CA THR A 12 11.89 -3.78 14.92
C THR A 12 11.93 -4.52 13.59
N LYS A 13 12.99 -5.30 13.33
CA LYS A 13 13.10 -6.14 12.12
C LYS A 13 12.05 -7.24 12.08
N LYS A 14 11.77 -7.88 13.21
CA LYS A 14 10.77 -8.94 13.33
C LYS A 14 9.37 -8.41 13.08
N LYS A 15 9.00 -7.30 13.70
CA LYS A 15 7.70 -6.63 13.47
C LYS A 15 7.51 -6.22 12.02
N LYS A 16 8.55 -5.66 11.38
CA LYS A 16 8.54 -5.32 9.97
C LYS A 16 8.25 -6.54 9.10
N GLN A 17 8.95 -7.64 9.30
CA GLN A 17 8.75 -8.87 8.54
C GLN A 17 7.35 -9.45 8.74
N GLU A 18 6.82 -9.40 9.96
CA GLU A 18 5.45 -9.84 10.27
C GLU A 18 4.39 -8.97 9.57
N SER A 19 4.59 -7.64 9.48
CA SER A 19 3.69 -6.73 8.78
C SER A 19 3.71 -6.96 7.26
N GLU A 20 4.90 -7.08 6.66
CA GLU A 20 5.06 -7.36 5.22
C GLU A 20 4.38 -8.68 4.81
N ILE A 21 4.57 -9.74 5.60
CA ILE A 21 3.92 -11.03 5.37
C ILE A 21 2.40 -10.87 5.47
N LYS A 22 1.91 -10.16 6.49
CA LYS A 22 0.48 -10.00 6.74
C LYS A 22 -0.22 -9.23 5.61
N LEU A 23 0.37 -8.14 5.09
CA LEU A 23 -0.23 -7.39 3.98
C LEU A 23 -0.30 -8.22 2.71
N LEU A 24 0.78 -8.95 2.38
CA LEU A 24 0.84 -9.81 1.21
C LEU A 24 -0.19 -10.96 1.27
N GLU A 25 -0.30 -11.65 2.41
CA GLU A 25 -1.26 -12.75 2.61
C GLU A 25 -2.71 -12.24 2.53
N THR A 26 -2.99 -11.10 3.15
CA THR A 26 -4.31 -10.47 3.10
C THR A 26 -4.67 -10.04 1.67
N ALA A 27 -3.74 -9.45 0.94
CA ALA A 27 -3.95 -9.11 -0.47
C ALA A 27 -4.17 -10.36 -1.33
N GLN A 28 -3.49 -11.48 -1.07
CA GLN A 28 -3.70 -12.73 -1.79
C GLN A 28 -5.13 -13.25 -1.60
N LYS A 29 -5.66 -13.22 -0.39
CA LYS A 29 -7.06 -13.57 -0.09
C LYS A 29 -8.04 -12.74 -0.92
N TYR A 30 -7.90 -11.41 -0.91
CA TYR A 30 -8.80 -10.53 -1.67
C TYR A 30 -8.64 -10.70 -3.19
N TYR A 31 -7.43 -10.84 -3.69
CA TYR A 31 -7.17 -10.91 -5.13
C TYR A 31 -7.51 -12.27 -5.73
N LYS A 32 -7.05 -13.37 -5.12
CA LYS A 32 -7.17 -14.72 -5.67
C LYS A 32 -8.47 -15.41 -5.30
N GLU A 33 -8.93 -15.25 -4.04
CA GLU A 33 -10.10 -15.99 -3.53
C GLU A 33 -11.40 -15.19 -3.69
N GLN A 34 -11.35 -13.87 -3.50
CA GLN A 34 -12.53 -13.01 -3.57
C GLN A 34 -12.67 -12.26 -4.90
N ASN A 35 -11.69 -12.42 -5.81
CA ASN A 35 -11.72 -11.91 -7.17
C ASN A 35 -11.84 -10.38 -7.31
N TYR A 36 -11.35 -9.60 -6.36
CA TYR A 36 -11.27 -8.15 -6.49
C TYR A 36 -10.25 -7.73 -7.55
N ASN A 37 -10.43 -6.55 -8.15
CA ASN A 37 -9.41 -5.97 -9.02
C ASN A 37 -8.21 -5.44 -8.21
N CYS A 38 -7.14 -5.00 -8.88
CA CYS A 38 -5.90 -4.60 -8.22
C CYS A 38 -6.07 -3.39 -7.28
N ALA A 39 -6.97 -2.45 -7.57
CA ALA A 39 -7.20 -1.27 -6.74
C ALA A 39 -8.03 -1.63 -5.49
N GLU A 40 -9.13 -2.35 -5.70
CA GLU A 40 -9.99 -2.85 -4.62
C GLU A 40 -9.20 -3.74 -3.67
N CYS A 41 -8.47 -4.72 -4.21
CA CYS A 41 -7.67 -5.67 -3.45
C CYS A 41 -6.70 -4.98 -2.49
N ILE A 42 -5.91 -4.03 -2.98
CA ILE A 42 -4.93 -3.31 -2.16
C ILE A 42 -5.63 -2.49 -1.07
N LEU A 43 -6.73 -1.78 -1.39
CA LEU A 43 -7.42 -0.99 -0.36
C LEU A 43 -8.05 -1.87 0.72
N HIS A 44 -8.68 -3.01 0.35
CA HIS A 44 -9.19 -3.98 1.30
C HIS A 44 -8.10 -4.55 2.21
N ALA A 45 -6.97 -4.96 1.64
CA ALA A 45 -5.85 -5.48 2.40
C ALA A 45 -5.27 -4.44 3.38
N CYS A 46 -5.04 -3.23 2.91
CA CYS A 46 -4.58 -2.12 3.77
C CYS A 46 -5.60 -1.77 4.86
N ASN A 47 -6.90 -1.81 4.55
CA ASN A 47 -7.95 -1.56 5.52
C ASN A 47 -7.92 -2.57 6.66
N GLU A 48 -7.78 -3.86 6.34
CA GLU A 48 -7.72 -4.94 7.34
C GLU A 48 -6.40 -4.87 8.15
N VAL A 49 -5.27 -4.72 7.48
CA VAL A 49 -3.95 -4.79 8.13
C VAL A 49 -3.63 -3.56 8.97
N TYR A 50 -3.90 -2.38 8.45
CA TYR A 50 -3.60 -1.12 9.16
C TYR A 50 -4.76 -0.58 9.98
N GLY A 51 -5.94 -1.22 9.94
CA GLY A 51 -7.10 -0.80 10.72
C GLY A 51 -7.67 0.55 10.28
N LEU A 52 -7.83 0.76 8.96
CA LEU A 52 -8.25 2.08 8.44
C LEU A 52 -9.71 2.40 8.74
N ASN A 53 -10.52 1.40 9.12
CA ASN A 53 -11.95 1.53 9.43
C ASN A 53 -12.76 2.14 8.27
N LEU A 54 -12.46 1.73 7.05
CA LEU A 54 -13.26 2.05 5.87
C LEU A 54 -14.38 1.02 5.73
N ASP A 55 -15.59 1.48 5.44
CA ASP A 55 -16.74 0.61 5.19
C ASP A 55 -16.85 0.19 3.71
N GLU A 56 -17.79 -0.70 3.43
CA GLU A 56 -18.03 -1.23 2.08
C GLU A 56 -18.43 -0.15 1.05
N GLU A 57 -19.00 0.96 1.47
CA GLU A 57 -19.34 2.05 0.57
C GLU A 57 -18.07 2.74 0.06
N HIS A 58 -17.11 2.99 0.93
CA HIS A 58 -15.80 3.51 0.56
C HIS A 58 -15.04 2.52 -0.35
N MET A 59 -15.13 1.22 -0.06
CA MET A 59 -14.46 0.19 -0.88
C MET A 59 -14.98 0.15 -2.31
N ARG A 60 -16.31 0.25 -2.51
CA ARG A 60 -16.91 0.24 -3.85
C ARG A 60 -16.45 1.37 -4.76
N MET A 61 -16.00 2.50 -4.21
CA MET A 61 -15.43 3.59 -5.02
C MET A 61 -14.16 3.20 -5.77
N MET A 62 -13.48 2.12 -5.34
CA MET A 62 -12.26 1.63 -5.98
C MET A 62 -12.48 0.80 -7.24
N ALA A 63 -13.71 0.35 -7.49
CA ALA A 63 -14.03 -0.55 -8.61
C ALA A 63 -13.63 0.00 -9.98
N VAL A 64 -13.73 1.32 -10.18
CA VAL A 64 -13.41 1.99 -11.45
C VAL A 64 -11.91 2.10 -11.74
N PHE A 65 -11.03 1.86 -10.76
CA PHE A 65 -9.59 2.02 -10.92
C PHE A 65 -8.87 0.74 -11.37
N GLY A 66 -9.60 -0.38 -11.50
CA GLY A 66 -9.07 -1.61 -12.09
C GLY A 66 -8.56 -1.40 -13.52
N GLY A 67 -7.51 -2.14 -13.90
CA GLY A 67 -6.96 -2.07 -15.26
C GLY A 67 -6.46 -0.69 -15.68
N GLY A 68 -6.06 0.16 -14.73
CA GLY A 68 -5.69 1.57 -14.99
C GLY A 68 -6.87 2.39 -15.49
N MET A 69 -7.96 2.39 -14.71
CA MET A 69 -9.25 3.00 -15.08
C MET A 69 -9.85 2.38 -16.37
N TYR A 70 -9.59 1.11 -16.60
CA TYR A 70 -9.98 0.36 -17.82
C TYR A 70 -9.44 0.93 -19.16
N VAL A 71 -8.58 1.93 -19.10
CA VAL A 71 -7.92 2.55 -20.28
C VAL A 71 -6.39 2.35 -20.27
N GLY A 72 -5.87 1.56 -19.33
CA GLY A 72 -4.45 1.27 -19.23
C GLY A 72 -3.57 2.38 -18.65
N SER A 73 -4.17 3.39 -18.03
CA SER A 73 -3.49 4.53 -17.39
C SER A 73 -2.80 4.13 -16.08
N THR A 74 -2.82 4.97 -15.05
CA THR A 74 -2.18 4.71 -13.75
C THR A 74 -2.59 3.36 -13.17
N CYS A 75 -1.61 2.60 -12.67
CA CYS A 75 -1.84 1.28 -12.10
C CYS A 75 -2.83 1.34 -10.92
N GLY A 76 -3.88 0.48 -10.95
CA GLY A 76 -4.88 0.43 -9.89
C GLY A 76 -4.30 0.06 -8.52
N ALA A 77 -3.26 -0.79 -8.47
CA ALA A 77 -2.58 -1.09 -7.22
C ALA A 77 -1.91 0.15 -6.60
N LEU A 78 -1.32 1.02 -7.42
CA LEU A 78 -0.79 2.31 -6.95
C LEU A 78 -1.90 3.23 -6.43
N VAL A 79 -3.06 3.26 -7.11
CA VAL A 79 -4.21 4.05 -6.65
C VAL A 79 -4.73 3.52 -5.31
N GLY A 80 -4.85 2.20 -5.14
CA GLY A 80 -5.23 1.57 -3.88
C GLY A 80 -4.29 1.92 -2.73
N CYS A 81 -2.96 1.84 -2.96
CA CYS A 81 -1.95 2.29 -2.00
C CYS A 81 -2.10 3.78 -1.65
N ALA A 82 -2.32 4.63 -2.65
CA ALA A 82 -2.48 6.08 -2.45
C ALA A 82 -3.72 6.41 -1.62
N CYS A 83 -4.85 5.74 -1.86
CA CYS A 83 -6.07 5.91 -1.06
C CYS A 83 -5.87 5.47 0.39
N ALA A 84 -5.25 4.31 0.62
CA ALA A 84 -4.93 3.84 1.95
C ALA A 84 -3.99 4.81 2.68
N LEU A 85 -2.91 5.25 2.02
CA LEU A 85 -1.96 6.20 2.57
C LEU A 85 -2.62 7.54 2.92
N SER A 86 -3.49 8.04 2.04
CA SER A 86 -4.24 9.28 2.29
C SER A 86 -5.02 9.21 3.60
N LYS A 87 -5.70 8.08 3.88
CA LYS A 87 -6.40 7.85 5.15
C LYS A 87 -5.46 7.90 6.36
N MET A 88 -4.22 7.46 6.21
CA MET A 88 -3.25 7.39 7.30
C MET A 88 -2.56 8.72 7.62
N VAL A 89 -2.50 9.65 6.67
CA VAL A 89 -1.71 10.88 6.79
C VAL A 89 -2.53 12.17 6.74
N THR A 90 -3.78 12.12 6.26
CA THR A 90 -4.63 13.31 6.09
C THR A 90 -5.58 13.47 7.27
N LYS A 91 -5.57 14.62 7.92
CA LYS A 91 -6.48 14.96 9.04
C LYS A 91 -7.70 15.75 8.57
N ASP A 92 -7.49 16.71 7.67
CA ASP A 92 -8.54 17.60 7.16
C ASP A 92 -8.54 17.58 5.63
N ARG A 93 -7.74 18.41 4.99
CA ARG A 93 -7.69 18.54 3.53
C ARG A 93 -6.27 18.83 3.05
N ALA A 94 -5.93 18.30 1.88
CA ALA A 94 -4.56 18.32 1.37
C ALA A 94 -3.92 19.72 1.29
N HIS A 95 -4.69 20.76 0.98
CA HIS A 95 -4.19 22.14 0.89
C HIS A 95 -3.82 22.75 2.25
N LEU A 96 -4.29 22.18 3.36
CA LEU A 96 -3.92 22.59 4.72
C LEU A 96 -2.79 21.72 5.30
N GLU A 97 -2.39 20.67 4.60
CA GLU A 97 -1.44 19.65 5.08
C GLU A 97 -0.30 19.45 4.07
N THR A 98 0.24 20.57 3.56
CA THR A 98 1.29 20.56 2.52
C THR A 98 2.61 19.95 2.98
N ASP A 99 2.83 19.89 4.29
CA ASP A 99 4.06 19.33 4.89
C ASP A 99 3.95 17.81 5.13
N THR A 100 2.75 17.24 5.03
CA THR A 100 2.51 15.80 5.25
C THR A 100 2.03 15.10 3.98
N VAL A 101 0.92 15.53 3.38
CA VAL A 101 0.27 14.80 2.27
C VAL A 101 1.14 14.75 1.01
N PRO A 102 1.65 15.87 0.43
CA PRO A 102 2.46 15.79 -0.78
C PRO A 102 3.80 15.06 -0.59
N PRO A 103 4.54 15.18 0.51
CA PRO A 103 5.74 14.38 0.74
C PRO A 103 5.42 12.87 0.86
N ALA A 104 4.33 12.51 1.54
CA ALA A 104 3.94 11.11 1.70
C ALA A 104 3.63 10.44 0.36
N ILE A 105 2.81 11.08 -0.49
CA ILE A 105 2.46 10.50 -1.80
C ILE A 105 3.66 10.46 -2.76
N ARG A 106 4.57 11.45 -2.70
CA ARG A 106 5.82 11.41 -3.48
C ARG A 106 6.72 10.25 -3.06
N LEU A 107 6.77 9.95 -1.76
CA LEU A 107 7.51 8.80 -1.24
C LEU A 107 6.90 7.49 -1.73
N LEU A 108 5.59 7.31 -1.63
CA LEU A 108 4.89 6.15 -2.16
C LEU A 108 5.18 5.97 -3.65
N TYR A 109 5.02 7.03 -4.44
CA TYR A 109 5.25 6.98 -5.88
C TYR A 109 6.69 6.56 -6.22
N ARG A 110 7.67 7.10 -5.49
CA ARG A 110 9.08 6.73 -5.64
C ARG A 110 9.32 5.26 -5.31
N ASN A 111 8.85 4.80 -4.15
CA ASN A 111 9.03 3.42 -3.72
C ASN A 111 8.32 2.44 -4.67
N PHE A 112 7.10 2.74 -5.08
CA PHE A 112 6.36 1.94 -6.05
C PHE A 112 7.11 1.85 -7.39
N ASN A 113 7.56 2.98 -7.93
CA ASN A 113 8.30 3.00 -9.20
C ASN A 113 9.66 2.26 -9.10
N GLN A 114 10.36 2.35 -7.98
CA GLN A 114 11.60 1.60 -7.75
C GLN A 114 11.37 0.09 -7.67
N THR A 115 10.29 -0.33 -7.02
CA THR A 115 9.98 -1.76 -6.83
C THR A 115 9.40 -2.40 -8.09
N LEU A 116 8.54 -1.69 -8.84
CA LEU A 116 7.83 -2.24 -9.99
C LEU A 116 8.41 -1.83 -11.37
N ASN A 117 9.36 -0.91 -11.41
CA ASN A 117 9.92 -0.33 -12.64
C ASN A 117 8.84 0.27 -13.55
N GLY A 118 7.89 1.00 -12.95
CA GLY A 118 6.81 1.67 -13.67
C GLY A 118 5.62 1.99 -12.80
N THR A 119 4.71 2.81 -13.32
CA THR A 119 3.49 3.23 -12.64
C THR A 119 2.25 3.15 -13.55
N GLN A 120 2.45 2.94 -14.85
CA GLN A 120 1.37 2.82 -15.82
C GLN A 120 0.91 1.37 -15.95
N CYS A 121 -0.41 1.15 -15.96
CA CYS A 121 -1.00 -0.17 -16.03
C CYS A 121 -0.56 -0.94 -17.30
N THR A 122 -0.55 -0.28 -18.46
CA THR A 122 -0.08 -0.91 -19.71
C THR A 122 1.37 -1.37 -19.63
N GLN A 123 2.25 -0.55 -19.06
CA GLN A 123 3.67 -0.88 -18.88
C GLN A 123 3.85 -2.08 -17.93
N LEU A 124 3.16 -2.07 -16.80
CA LEU A 124 3.26 -3.13 -15.79
C LEU A 124 2.62 -4.44 -16.25
N LYS A 125 1.55 -4.37 -17.06
CA LYS A 125 0.97 -5.58 -17.68
C LYS A 125 1.96 -6.28 -18.61
N VAL A 126 2.71 -5.55 -19.41
CA VAL A 126 3.75 -6.14 -20.27
C VAL A 126 4.81 -6.87 -19.45
N GLN A 127 5.14 -6.36 -18.26
CA GLN A 127 6.20 -6.92 -17.41
C GLN A 127 5.72 -8.06 -16.49
N HIS A 128 4.50 -7.99 -15.99
CA HIS A 128 4.08 -8.78 -14.82
C HIS A 128 2.76 -9.55 -15.00
N HIS A 129 1.99 -9.33 -16.09
CA HIS A 129 0.72 -10.02 -16.27
C HIS A 129 0.96 -11.47 -16.69
N HIS A 130 0.24 -12.39 -16.04
CA HIS A 130 0.20 -13.80 -16.37
C HIS A 130 -1.25 -14.23 -16.68
N PRO A 131 -1.50 -15.08 -17.70
CA PRO A 131 -2.87 -15.49 -18.06
C PRO A 131 -3.69 -16.06 -16.89
N GLU A 132 -3.07 -16.89 -16.05
CA GLU A 132 -3.72 -17.56 -14.93
C GLU A 132 -3.76 -16.69 -13.68
N GLU A 133 -2.65 -16.01 -13.35
CA GLU A 133 -2.53 -15.20 -12.14
C GLU A 133 -2.91 -13.73 -12.35
N ARG A 134 -3.25 -13.34 -13.58
CA ARG A 134 -3.56 -11.95 -13.93
C ARG A 134 -2.42 -10.99 -13.54
N CYS A 135 -2.71 -9.96 -12.73
CA CYS A 135 -1.72 -8.99 -12.25
C CYS A 135 -1.22 -9.29 -10.82
N TRP A 136 -1.28 -10.56 -10.37
CA TRP A 136 -0.86 -10.91 -9.00
C TRP A 136 0.57 -10.45 -8.68
N LYS A 137 1.50 -10.60 -9.62
CA LYS A 137 2.88 -10.13 -9.43
C LYS A 137 2.94 -8.62 -9.18
N THR A 138 2.14 -7.82 -9.89
CA THR A 138 2.03 -6.37 -9.65
C THR A 138 1.45 -6.07 -8.26
N VAL A 139 0.40 -6.80 -7.86
CA VAL A 139 -0.23 -6.64 -6.53
C VAL A 139 0.76 -6.97 -5.42
N SER A 140 1.49 -8.08 -5.53
CA SER A 140 2.48 -8.48 -4.51
C SER A 140 3.61 -7.46 -4.34
N LEU A 141 4.14 -6.95 -5.44
CA LEU A 141 5.16 -5.89 -5.40
C LEU A 141 4.60 -4.55 -4.90
N ALA A 142 3.33 -4.26 -5.13
CA ALA A 142 2.66 -3.08 -4.58
C ALA A 142 2.53 -3.16 -3.06
N CYS A 143 2.28 -4.35 -2.49
CA CYS A 143 2.31 -4.57 -1.04
C CYS A 143 3.69 -4.26 -0.46
N GLU A 144 4.76 -4.76 -1.07
CA GLU A 144 6.14 -4.46 -0.66
C GLU A 144 6.43 -2.96 -0.68
N ALA A 145 6.06 -2.27 -1.76
CA ALA A 145 6.23 -0.83 -1.89
C ALA A 145 5.42 -0.03 -0.84
N MET A 146 4.22 -0.51 -0.51
CA MET A 146 3.35 0.10 0.51
C MET A 146 3.95 -0.07 1.90
N ASP A 147 4.32 -1.29 2.30
CA ASP A 147 4.93 -1.56 3.61
C ASP A 147 6.20 -0.73 3.82
N LYS A 148 7.08 -0.69 2.82
CA LYS A 148 8.28 0.17 2.85
C LYS A 148 7.92 1.64 3.06
N THR A 149 6.89 2.14 2.36
CA THR A 149 6.45 3.53 2.47
C THR A 149 5.89 3.84 3.86
N VAL A 150 5.03 2.97 4.36
CA VAL A 150 4.41 3.11 5.69
C VAL A 150 5.48 3.12 6.78
N GLN A 151 6.47 2.24 6.68
CA GLN A 151 7.58 2.21 7.63
C GLN A 151 8.38 3.52 7.62
N GLU A 152 8.83 3.99 6.44
CA GLU A 152 9.61 5.22 6.33
C GLU A 152 8.84 6.45 6.86
N LEU A 153 7.52 6.50 6.66
CA LEU A 153 6.67 7.59 7.15
C LEU A 153 6.38 7.47 8.65
N SER A 154 6.28 6.26 9.18
CA SER A 154 6.14 6.02 10.62
C SER A 154 7.39 6.47 11.38
N GLU A 155 8.59 6.13 10.88
CA GLU A 155 9.86 6.57 11.44
C GLU A 155 10.00 8.11 11.47
N LYS A 156 9.35 8.80 10.53
CA LYS A 156 9.30 10.28 10.46
C LYS A 156 8.16 10.90 11.29
N GLY A 157 7.32 10.10 11.93
CA GLY A 157 6.16 10.56 12.68
C GLY A 157 5.07 11.20 11.82
N ILE A 158 4.98 10.84 10.53
CA ILE A 158 3.98 11.37 9.59
C ILE A 158 2.68 10.55 9.62
N ILE A 159 2.77 9.25 9.88
CA ILE A 159 1.60 8.39 10.06
C ILE A 159 0.89 8.75 11.38
N HIS A 160 -0.44 8.86 11.36
CA HIS A 160 -1.20 9.13 12.58
C HIS A 160 -1.05 7.96 13.58
N GLU A 161 -0.86 8.27 14.87
CA GLU A 161 -0.58 7.30 15.94
C GLU A 161 -1.54 6.11 15.99
N GLN A 162 -2.82 6.32 15.65
CA GLN A 162 -3.82 5.26 15.64
C GLN A 162 -3.50 4.12 14.66
N TYR A 163 -2.72 4.39 13.61
CA TYR A 163 -2.32 3.41 12.60
C TYR A 163 -0.94 2.80 12.87
N THR A 164 -0.11 3.43 13.71
CA THR A 164 1.25 2.92 14.02
C THR A 164 1.23 1.69 14.93
N ARG A 165 0.11 1.40 15.59
CA ARG A 165 -0.01 0.24 16.48
C ARG A 165 -0.04 -1.10 15.74
N ASN A 166 -0.32 -1.08 14.44
CA ASN A 166 -0.45 -2.25 13.59
C ASN A 166 0.73 -2.42 12.61
N ILE A 167 1.78 -1.60 12.76
CA ILE A 167 2.99 -1.57 11.92
C ILE A 167 4.16 -2.25 12.62
#